data_0590287b53a5895f3b61a9da79c14143
#
_entry.id   0590287b53a5895f3b61a9da79c14143
#
_cell.length_a   1.000
_cell.length_b   1.000
_cell.length_c   1.000
_cell.angle_alpha   90.00
_cell.angle_beta   90.00
_cell.angle_gamma   90.00
#
_symmetry.space_group_name_H-M   'P 1'
#
loop_
_entity.id
_entity.type
_entity.pdbx_description
1 polymer ?
#
loop_
_entity_poly.entity_id
_entity_poly.type
_entity_poly.pdbx_seq_one_letter_code
_entity_poly.pdbx_strand_id
1 'polypeptide(L)'
;MKCLKDRGIYLLLDLHTTRIGLLKKSGQSILYEEECRRNWEKFSANLLNSVNPHTGIAWKDEPAMIGICPVNENSPFFFMGISGDLNSPYFRVPAGLSPDEKKRRIAKSVVESQKKYYPEICGFLRGLGVRAPLTDQNVSSTVSMTLIRNSCDYVDNHFYWAHTSSGDEGSKYIQSVPTESAMKNLIGSDSAFYPPDAFASRLIGKPYMISEFNFCAANQYRAEGGALVGAYAAMQGWDALFRYGFAELPAQLMNPEWQTVGFDTVGDPMKFLSDRLGILLFLRGDVRKAKELLPISVPDNYTDSKSRFFTRQVGGVYPPVLKNWGFVSRIGSKVANDGLFSAETDEPEGETVEKIRSYLKTDAGMLDLNRKFAKSSTGELTLDGEKGVFLIDTPKTAAVVSVDAVNGSAGVLNVNIHKGFALVSASAMDGKILKESGKILLFHLTNVQNFNQRFSDSTLALMETWGAPQHVVRRGVADVELTLTPGETPRVYGVDLFGERIGEVPSKFNSSTGKLLFTADTFALKHPCMVYEIVR
;
A
#
# COMPACT_ATOMS: atom_id res chain seq x y z
N MET A 1 -6.72 10.08 -21.81
CA MET A 1 -7.59 10.93 -20.98
C MET A 1 -9.06 10.79 -21.31
N LYS A 2 -9.54 11.16 -22.54
CA LYS A 2 -10.98 11.06 -22.89
C LYS A 2 -11.59 9.69 -22.54
N CYS A 3 -10.96 8.60 -22.95
CA CYS A 3 -11.46 7.25 -22.68
C CYS A 3 -11.57 6.91 -21.18
N LEU A 4 -10.67 7.43 -20.35
CA LEU A 4 -10.72 7.26 -18.90
C LEU A 4 -11.87 8.09 -18.31
N LYS A 5 -11.96 9.36 -18.70
CA LYS A 5 -13.03 10.27 -18.29
C LYS A 5 -14.42 9.75 -18.62
N ASP A 6 -14.62 9.25 -19.86
CA ASP A 6 -15.88 8.65 -20.32
C ASP A 6 -16.31 7.44 -19.50
N ARG A 7 -15.37 6.82 -18.75
CA ARG A 7 -15.61 5.70 -17.82
C ARG A 7 -15.63 6.10 -16.35
N GLY A 8 -15.66 7.41 -16.05
CA GLY A 8 -15.67 7.93 -14.69
C GLY A 8 -14.34 7.76 -13.95
N ILE A 9 -13.22 7.57 -14.68
CA ILE A 9 -11.88 7.43 -14.09
C ILE A 9 -11.24 8.80 -13.99
N TYR A 10 -10.85 9.17 -12.78
CA TYR A 10 -10.14 10.41 -12.48
C TYR A 10 -8.64 10.26 -12.67
N LEU A 11 -7.93 11.40 -12.73
CA LEU A 11 -6.51 11.48 -13.00
C LEU A 11 -5.77 12.18 -11.88
N LEU A 12 -4.66 11.58 -11.47
CA LEU A 12 -3.59 12.22 -10.72
C LEU A 12 -2.43 12.47 -11.68
N LEU A 13 -1.81 13.64 -11.65
CA LEU A 13 -0.75 14.01 -12.57
C LEU A 13 0.53 14.35 -11.81
N ASP A 14 1.60 13.61 -12.11
CA ASP A 14 2.96 14.01 -11.78
C ASP A 14 3.55 14.80 -12.96
N LEU A 15 3.90 16.07 -12.72
CA LEU A 15 4.42 16.94 -13.78
C LEU A 15 5.85 16.61 -14.16
N HIS A 16 6.64 16.06 -13.24
CA HIS A 16 8.00 15.63 -13.51
C HIS A 16 8.29 14.28 -12.87
N THR A 17 8.79 13.37 -13.66
CA THR A 17 9.43 12.15 -13.23
C THR A 17 10.93 12.22 -13.52
N THR A 18 11.74 11.51 -12.78
CA THR A 18 13.21 11.54 -12.82
C THR A 18 13.84 11.32 -14.21
N ARG A 19 13.06 10.94 -15.21
CA ARG A 19 13.54 10.55 -16.55
C ARG A 19 13.31 11.57 -17.66
N ILE A 20 12.61 12.67 -17.41
CA ILE A 20 12.42 13.69 -18.44
C ILE A 20 13.68 14.54 -18.54
N GLY A 21 14.55 14.12 -19.37
CA GLY A 21 15.65 14.62 -20.18
C GLY A 21 16.30 15.96 -19.90
N LEU A 22 16.20 16.50 -18.75
CA LEU A 22 16.84 17.75 -18.40
C LEU A 22 18.04 17.48 -17.53
N LEU A 23 19.18 17.30 -18.17
CA LEU A 23 20.51 17.36 -17.56
C LEU A 23 20.94 16.15 -16.72
N LYS A 24 20.30 14.98 -16.81
CA LYS A 24 20.65 13.78 -16.00
C LYS A 24 20.69 14.04 -14.49
N LYS A 25 19.92 15.01 -13.98
CA LYS A 25 19.89 15.43 -12.59
C LYS A 25 18.61 14.92 -11.91
N SER A 26 18.67 14.76 -10.59
CA SER A 26 17.53 14.34 -9.78
C SER A 26 16.41 15.38 -9.77
N GLY A 27 15.17 14.98 -9.46
CA GLY A 27 14.05 15.92 -9.29
C GLY A 27 14.29 17.02 -8.26
N GLN A 28 15.18 16.78 -7.29
CA GLN A 28 15.63 17.81 -6.32
C GLN A 28 16.29 19.03 -6.99
N SER A 29 16.96 18.83 -8.13
CA SER A 29 17.59 19.92 -8.88
C SER A 29 16.59 21.00 -9.31
N ILE A 30 15.33 20.64 -9.53
CA ILE A 30 14.26 21.60 -9.87
C ILE A 30 14.06 22.62 -8.75
N LEU A 31 14.25 22.21 -7.50
CA LEU A 31 14.08 23.08 -6.35
C LEU A 31 15.26 24.00 -6.12
N TYR A 32 16.48 23.54 -6.42
CA TYR A 32 17.72 24.20 -5.99
C TYR A 32 18.57 24.77 -7.13
N GLU A 33 18.28 24.43 -8.39
CA GLU A 33 19.02 24.92 -9.57
C GLU A 33 18.10 25.69 -10.52
N GLU A 34 18.43 26.96 -10.74
CA GLU A 34 17.58 27.87 -11.52
C GLU A 34 17.34 27.41 -12.96
N GLU A 35 18.34 26.84 -13.62
CA GLU A 35 18.19 26.31 -14.98
C GLU A 35 17.21 25.13 -15.02
N CYS A 36 17.30 24.20 -14.07
CA CYS A 36 16.39 23.07 -13.95
C CYS A 36 14.96 23.55 -13.67
N ARG A 37 14.80 24.56 -12.83
CA ARG A 37 13.51 25.17 -12.53
C ARG A 37 12.89 25.80 -13.77
N ARG A 38 13.63 26.64 -14.52
CA ARG A 38 13.14 27.26 -15.76
C ARG A 38 12.70 26.23 -16.80
N ASN A 39 13.44 25.15 -16.92
CA ASN A 39 13.07 24.06 -17.81
C ASN A 39 11.78 23.36 -17.37
N TRP A 40 11.64 23.08 -16.06
CA TRP A 40 10.43 22.51 -15.50
C TRP A 40 9.22 23.44 -15.69
N GLU A 41 9.38 24.74 -15.43
CA GLU A 41 8.34 25.76 -15.66
C GLU A 41 7.88 25.79 -17.11
N LYS A 42 8.83 25.81 -18.06
CA LYS A 42 8.53 25.77 -19.49
C LYS A 42 7.79 24.49 -19.89
N PHE A 43 8.25 23.33 -19.42
CA PHE A 43 7.58 22.05 -19.68
C PHE A 43 6.17 22.04 -19.11
N SER A 44 6.01 22.43 -17.85
CA SER A 44 4.73 22.44 -17.15
C SER A 44 3.74 23.41 -17.81
N ALA A 45 4.19 24.61 -18.19
CA ALA A 45 3.35 25.57 -18.92
C ALA A 45 2.89 25.02 -20.28
N ASN A 46 3.79 24.41 -21.05
CA ASN A 46 3.45 23.82 -22.34
C ASN A 46 2.45 22.68 -22.20
N LEU A 47 2.66 21.76 -21.24
CA LEU A 47 1.76 20.64 -21.00
C LEU A 47 0.39 21.13 -20.53
N LEU A 48 0.35 21.95 -19.49
CA LEU A 48 -0.90 22.35 -18.83
C LEU A 48 -1.77 23.28 -19.70
N ASN A 49 -1.16 24.09 -20.57
CA ASN A 49 -1.89 24.92 -21.54
C ASN A 49 -2.26 24.17 -22.82
N SER A 50 -1.68 22.98 -23.07
CA SER A 50 -2.03 22.23 -24.27
C SER A 50 -3.48 21.74 -24.20
N VAL A 51 -4.19 21.93 -25.32
CA VAL A 51 -5.58 21.49 -25.47
C VAL A 51 -5.60 20.04 -25.92
N ASN A 52 -6.29 19.20 -25.18
CA ASN A 52 -6.50 17.81 -25.56
C ASN A 52 -7.41 17.74 -26.79
N PRO A 53 -6.94 17.24 -27.95
CA PRO A 53 -7.72 17.26 -29.19
C PRO A 53 -9.01 16.43 -29.13
N HIS A 54 -9.11 15.50 -28.20
CA HIS A 54 -10.29 14.65 -28.04
C HIS A 54 -11.34 15.22 -27.08
N THR A 55 -10.97 16.13 -26.17
CA THR A 55 -11.90 16.75 -25.20
C THR A 55 -12.13 18.23 -25.48
N GLY A 56 -11.24 18.88 -26.24
CA GLY A 56 -11.28 20.33 -26.46
C GLY A 56 -10.93 21.16 -25.20
N ILE A 57 -10.41 20.52 -24.13
CA ILE A 57 -10.13 21.14 -22.84
C ILE A 57 -8.63 21.17 -22.62
N ALA A 58 -8.08 22.29 -22.13
CA ALA A 58 -6.68 22.34 -21.70
C ALA A 58 -6.47 21.48 -20.45
N TRP A 59 -5.27 20.89 -20.31
CA TRP A 59 -4.99 20.01 -19.17
C TRP A 59 -5.21 20.68 -17.82
N LYS A 60 -4.85 21.96 -17.68
CA LYS A 60 -5.07 22.73 -16.44
C LYS A 60 -6.54 22.91 -16.06
N ASP A 61 -7.44 22.82 -17.04
CA ASP A 61 -8.90 23.03 -16.88
C ASP A 61 -9.67 21.71 -16.86
N GLU A 62 -8.98 20.55 -16.93
CA GLU A 62 -9.60 19.23 -16.99
C GLU A 62 -10.26 18.86 -15.65
N PRO A 63 -11.61 18.75 -15.59
CA PRO A 63 -12.32 18.48 -14.33
C PRO A 63 -12.10 17.07 -13.77
N ALA A 64 -11.58 16.13 -14.57
CA ALA A 64 -11.20 14.81 -14.10
C ALA A 64 -9.85 14.79 -13.37
N MET A 65 -9.11 15.92 -13.33
CA MET A 65 -7.85 16.07 -12.63
C MET A 65 -8.11 16.25 -11.14
N ILE A 66 -7.84 15.24 -10.32
CA ILE A 66 -8.10 15.26 -8.87
C ILE A 66 -6.92 15.77 -8.06
N GLY A 67 -5.72 15.83 -8.65
CA GLY A 67 -4.53 16.34 -7.99
C GLY A 67 -3.35 16.44 -8.93
N ILE A 68 -2.39 17.27 -8.56
CA ILE A 68 -1.11 17.42 -9.25
C ILE A 68 0.01 17.33 -8.22
N CYS A 69 1.01 16.50 -8.51
CA CYS A 69 2.30 16.52 -7.85
C CYS A 69 3.31 17.21 -8.79
N PRO A 70 3.92 18.34 -8.38
CA PRO A 70 4.86 19.07 -9.21
C PRO A 70 6.10 18.26 -9.59
N VAL A 71 6.62 17.47 -8.65
CA VAL A 71 7.83 16.66 -8.84
C VAL A 71 7.69 15.35 -8.07
N ASN A 72 7.62 14.24 -8.81
CA ASN A 72 7.52 12.91 -8.21
C ASN A 72 8.77 12.58 -7.39
N GLU A 73 8.56 12.02 -6.20
CA GLU A 73 9.59 11.47 -5.30
C GLU A 73 10.81 12.38 -5.08
N ASN A 74 10.58 13.67 -4.90
CA ASN A 74 11.65 14.66 -4.75
C ASN A 74 12.17 14.82 -3.31
N SER A 75 11.80 13.95 -2.37
CA SER A 75 12.16 14.09 -0.97
C SER A 75 13.65 13.85 -0.69
N PRO A 76 14.40 14.84 -0.17
CA PRO A 76 15.76 14.63 0.29
C PRO A 76 15.87 13.59 1.41
N PHE A 77 14.86 13.48 2.27
CA PHE A 77 14.83 12.49 3.35
C PHE A 77 14.79 11.06 2.82
N PHE A 78 14.09 10.84 1.71
CA PHE A 78 14.04 9.53 1.05
C PHE A 78 15.41 9.11 0.54
N PHE A 79 16.06 9.97 -0.24
CA PHE A 79 17.36 9.64 -0.84
C PHE A 79 18.46 9.46 0.21
N MET A 80 18.49 10.31 1.24
CA MET A 80 19.44 10.17 2.34
C MET A 80 19.15 8.93 3.20
N GLY A 81 17.88 8.55 3.33
CA GLY A 81 17.46 7.33 4.05
C GLY A 81 17.91 6.05 3.36
N ILE A 82 17.83 6.00 2.03
CA ILE A 82 18.27 4.83 1.24
C ILE A 82 19.79 4.75 1.17
N SER A 83 20.46 5.85 0.84
CA SER A 83 21.92 5.84 0.62
C SER A 83 22.72 5.81 1.91
N GLY A 84 22.12 6.26 3.03
CA GLY A 84 22.86 6.54 4.27
C GLY A 84 23.86 7.70 4.13
N ASP A 85 23.98 8.29 2.95
CA ASP A 85 24.90 9.40 2.69
C ASP A 85 24.25 10.74 3.07
N LEU A 86 24.87 11.39 4.03
CA LEU A 86 24.47 12.73 4.50
C LEU A 86 25.14 13.86 3.71
N ASN A 87 25.93 13.57 2.69
CA ASN A 87 26.53 14.58 1.84
C ASN A 87 25.58 14.94 0.70
N SER A 88 25.14 16.16 0.68
CA SER A 88 24.27 16.70 -0.37
C SER A 88 24.88 17.97 -0.95
N PRO A 89 24.85 18.17 -2.27
CA PRO A 89 25.29 19.42 -2.85
C PRO A 89 24.43 20.62 -2.39
N TYR A 90 23.21 20.35 -1.93
CA TYR A 90 22.23 21.38 -1.55
C TYR A 90 22.17 21.66 -0.05
N PHE A 91 22.59 20.71 0.80
CA PHE A 91 22.51 20.80 2.27
C PHE A 91 23.88 20.65 2.91
N ARG A 92 24.68 21.72 2.81
CA ARG A 92 26.01 21.73 3.44
C ARG A 92 25.90 21.99 4.93
N VAL A 93 26.63 21.22 5.72
CA VAL A 93 26.75 21.39 7.16
C VAL A 93 28.22 21.60 7.55
N PRO A 94 28.50 22.33 8.62
CA PRO A 94 29.86 22.53 9.10
C PRO A 94 30.58 21.22 9.39
N ALA A 95 31.89 21.18 9.18
CA ALA A 95 32.73 20.06 9.60
C ALA A 95 32.77 19.95 11.13
N GLY A 96 33.05 18.75 11.64
CA GLY A 96 33.26 18.53 13.09
C GLY A 96 31.98 18.35 13.91
N LEU A 97 30.81 18.37 13.30
CA LEU A 97 29.56 18.05 14.00
C LEU A 97 29.46 16.56 14.30
N SER A 98 28.87 16.21 15.44
CA SER A 98 28.45 14.83 15.71
C SER A 98 27.44 14.35 14.68
N PRO A 99 27.31 13.02 14.45
CA PRO A 99 26.32 12.48 13.51
C PRO A 99 24.89 12.97 13.76
N ASP A 100 24.50 13.09 15.01
CA ASP A 100 23.16 13.52 15.39
C ASP A 100 22.91 15.02 15.15
N GLU A 101 23.93 15.86 15.43
CA GLU A 101 23.86 17.28 15.08
C GLU A 101 23.84 17.50 13.57
N LYS A 102 24.61 16.70 12.82
CA LYS A 102 24.58 16.71 11.36
C LYS A 102 23.17 16.40 10.83
N LYS A 103 22.52 15.33 11.34
CA LYS A 103 21.15 14.97 10.96
C LYS A 103 20.15 16.10 11.27
N ARG A 104 20.23 16.70 12.47
CA ARG A 104 19.36 17.83 12.85
C ARG A 104 19.53 19.03 11.92
N ARG A 105 20.77 19.44 11.64
CA ARG A 105 21.07 20.56 10.73
C ARG A 105 20.54 20.31 9.32
N ILE A 106 20.74 19.11 8.80
CA ILE A 106 20.22 18.73 7.49
C ILE A 106 18.69 18.77 7.49
N ALA A 107 18.05 18.16 8.48
CA ALA A 107 16.59 18.16 8.56
C ALA A 107 16.01 19.57 8.61
N LYS A 108 16.61 20.45 9.38
CA LYS A 108 16.24 21.87 9.47
C LYS A 108 16.38 22.55 8.11
N SER A 109 17.53 22.40 7.46
CA SER A 109 17.78 22.99 6.14
C SER A 109 16.80 22.48 5.07
N VAL A 110 16.46 21.18 5.10
CA VAL A 110 15.45 20.60 4.18
C VAL A 110 14.08 21.23 4.42
N VAL A 111 13.62 21.28 5.68
CA VAL A 111 12.30 21.85 6.02
C VAL A 111 12.23 23.33 5.65
N GLU A 112 13.25 24.12 5.99
CA GLU A 112 13.31 25.54 5.65
C GLU A 112 13.31 25.77 4.14
N SER A 113 14.09 25.01 3.40
CA SER A 113 14.13 25.09 1.93
C SER A 113 12.77 24.76 1.31
N GLN A 114 12.12 23.69 1.75
CA GLN A 114 10.83 23.28 1.22
C GLN A 114 9.72 24.29 1.55
N LYS A 115 9.71 24.84 2.76
CA LYS A 115 8.80 25.94 3.13
C LYS A 115 8.99 27.19 2.27
N LYS A 116 10.19 27.40 1.71
CA LYS A 116 10.47 28.49 0.76
C LYS A 116 10.02 28.14 -0.66
N TYR A 117 10.46 27.01 -1.18
CA TYR A 117 10.31 26.68 -2.60
C TYR A 117 8.92 26.17 -2.98
N TYR A 118 8.24 25.44 -2.12
CA TYR A 118 6.93 24.91 -2.44
C TYR A 118 5.88 26.00 -2.74
N PRO A 119 5.78 27.09 -1.96
CA PRO A 119 4.90 28.22 -2.30
C PRO A 119 5.23 28.87 -3.65
N GLU A 120 6.51 28.95 -4.05
CA GLU A 120 6.92 29.49 -5.34
C GLU A 120 6.43 28.61 -6.49
N ILE A 121 6.59 27.28 -6.37
CA ILE A 121 6.09 26.29 -7.33
C ILE A 121 4.57 26.35 -7.42
N CYS A 122 3.88 26.37 -6.30
CA CYS A 122 2.42 26.51 -6.27
C CYS A 122 1.97 27.84 -6.90
N GLY A 123 2.64 28.93 -6.58
CA GLY A 123 2.36 30.26 -7.17
C GLY A 123 2.48 30.26 -8.69
N PHE A 124 3.52 29.62 -9.24
CA PHE A 124 3.67 29.44 -10.67
C PHE A 124 2.51 28.66 -11.30
N LEU A 125 2.17 27.49 -10.74
CA LEU A 125 1.06 26.67 -11.24
C LEU A 125 -0.30 27.38 -11.13
N ARG A 126 -0.56 28.05 -10.02
CA ARG A 126 -1.77 28.87 -9.84
C ARG A 126 -1.82 30.05 -10.83
N GLY A 127 -0.65 30.65 -11.12
CA GLY A 127 -0.51 31.69 -12.15
C GLY A 127 -0.84 31.22 -13.56
N LEU A 128 -0.63 29.94 -13.88
CA LEU A 128 -1.09 29.31 -15.13
C LEU A 128 -2.61 29.07 -15.18
N GLY A 129 -3.31 29.21 -14.05
CA GLY A 129 -4.74 28.95 -13.90
C GLY A 129 -5.09 27.54 -13.40
N VAL A 130 -4.12 26.75 -12.93
CA VAL A 130 -4.37 25.42 -12.32
C VAL A 130 -5.27 25.56 -11.11
N ARG A 131 -6.39 24.81 -11.08
CA ARG A 131 -7.34 24.74 -9.97
C ARG A 131 -7.29 23.43 -9.20
N ALA A 132 -6.76 22.37 -9.81
CA ALA A 132 -6.61 21.08 -9.14
C ALA A 132 -5.81 21.22 -7.85
N PRO A 133 -6.10 20.41 -6.80
CA PRO A 133 -5.29 20.36 -5.58
C PRO A 133 -3.82 20.04 -5.89
N LEU A 134 -2.91 20.62 -5.09
CA LEU A 134 -1.47 20.46 -5.22
C LEU A 134 -0.89 19.75 -4.00
N THR A 135 -0.02 18.79 -4.24
CA THR A 135 0.80 18.12 -3.22
C THR A 135 2.29 18.29 -3.52
N ASP A 136 3.14 17.73 -2.66
CA ASP A 136 4.57 17.60 -2.89
C ASP A 136 5.15 16.57 -1.91
N GLN A 137 6.39 16.12 -2.13
CA GLN A 137 7.07 15.20 -1.22
C GLN A 137 6.31 13.89 -1.01
N ASN A 138 5.88 13.25 -2.09
CA ASN A 138 5.00 12.07 -2.09
C ASN A 138 5.73 10.75 -1.75
N VAL A 139 6.94 10.80 -1.27
CA VAL A 139 7.69 9.63 -0.78
C VAL A 139 8.32 9.93 0.58
N SER A 140 8.50 8.92 1.40
CA SER A 140 8.99 9.01 2.78
C SER A 140 7.92 9.43 3.81
N SER A 141 7.99 8.80 4.97
CA SER A 141 7.08 9.00 6.09
C SER A 141 7.80 9.48 7.37
N THR A 142 8.90 10.23 7.20
CA THR A 142 9.61 10.80 8.36
C THR A 142 8.75 11.86 9.06
N VAL A 143 8.95 12.05 10.36
CA VAL A 143 8.16 13.01 11.15
C VAL A 143 8.27 14.43 10.63
N SER A 144 9.50 14.85 10.23
CA SER A 144 9.74 16.19 9.67
C SER A 144 8.95 16.47 8.38
N MET A 145 8.52 15.42 7.65
CA MET A 145 7.64 15.58 6.48
C MET A 145 6.29 16.21 6.85
N THR A 146 5.80 16.01 8.07
CA THR A 146 4.59 16.67 8.56
C THR A 146 4.70 18.20 8.48
N LEU A 147 5.87 18.75 8.81
CA LEU A 147 6.11 20.19 8.75
C LEU A 147 6.10 20.76 7.33
N ILE A 148 6.51 19.95 6.35
CA ILE A 148 6.52 20.31 4.92
C ILE A 148 5.13 20.16 4.34
N ARG A 149 4.54 18.98 4.49
CA ARG A 149 3.22 18.61 3.93
C ARG A 149 2.06 19.41 4.51
N ASN A 150 2.27 20.09 5.63
CA ASN A 150 1.27 20.95 6.24
C ASN A 150 0.83 22.12 5.34
N SER A 151 1.65 22.52 4.36
CA SER A 151 1.33 23.54 3.36
C SER A 151 0.64 22.98 2.11
N CYS A 152 0.62 21.66 1.90
CA CYS A 152 -0.01 21.04 0.73
C CYS A 152 -1.54 21.04 0.84
N ASP A 153 -2.24 21.04 -0.29
CA ASP A 153 -3.72 20.93 -0.31
C ASP A 153 -4.17 19.53 0.11
N TYR A 154 -3.42 18.51 -0.25
CA TYR A 154 -3.61 17.12 0.19
C TYR A 154 -2.25 16.47 0.46
N VAL A 155 -2.26 15.34 1.13
CA VAL A 155 -1.05 14.56 1.44
C VAL A 155 -1.06 13.29 0.62
N ASP A 156 0.06 13.03 0.00
CA ASP A 156 0.32 11.83 -0.78
C ASP A 156 1.55 11.09 -0.24
N ASN A 157 1.57 9.76 -0.41
CA ASN A 157 2.73 8.97 -0.01
C ASN A 157 2.88 7.72 -0.85
N HIS A 158 4.10 7.20 -0.92
CA HIS A 158 4.47 5.95 -1.58
C HIS A 158 5.00 4.95 -0.57
N PHE A 159 4.69 3.68 -0.76
CA PHE A 159 5.35 2.59 -0.07
C PHE A 159 5.33 1.29 -0.88
N TYR A 160 6.35 0.49 -0.70
CA TYR A 160 6.48 -0.80 -1.37
C TYR A 160 6.79 -1.89 -0.36
N TRP A 161 6.22 -3.08 -0.56
CA TRP A 161 6.67 -4.30 0.09
C TRP A 161 7.41 -5.16 -0.93
N ALA A 162 8.58 -5.66 -0.54
CA ALA A 162 9.44 -6.43 -1.43
C ALA A 162 9.85 -5.63 -2.71
N HIS A 163 10.23 -4.34 -2.53
CA HIS A 163 10.75 -3.54 -3.64
C HIS A 163 11.94 -4.28 -4.28
N THR A 164 11.89 -4.42 -5.60
CA THR A 164 12.92 -5.11 -6.35
C THR A 164 14.14 -4.22 -6.55
N SER A 165 15.32 -4.81 -6.49
CA SER A 165 16.58 -4.14 -6.86
C SER A 165 17.21 -4.87 -8.04
N SER A 166 17.76 -4.12 -9.00
CA SER A 166 18.49 -4.71 -10.12
C SER A 166 19.71 -5.49 -9.59
N GLY A 167 20.09 -6.55 -10.29
CA GLY A 167 21.36 -7.23 -10.03
C GLY A 167 22.55 -6.31 -10.35
N ASP A 168 23.67 -6.54 -9.67
CA ASP A 168 24.92 -5.83 -9.97
C ASP A 168 25.42 -6.21 -11.37
N GLU A 169 26.11 -5.28 -12.03
CA GLU A 169 26.73 -5.53 -13.33
C GLU A 169 27.69 -6.71 -13.23
N GLY A 170 27.52 -7.70 -14.11
CA GLY A 170 28.30 -8.94 -14.11
C GLY A 170 27.84 -10.02 -13.13
N SER A 171 26.81 -9.78 -12.32
CA SER A 171 26.19 -10.82 -11.49
C SER A 171 25.39 -11.81 -12.34
N LYS A 172 25.28 -13.06 -11.85
CA LYS A 172 24.45 -14.09 -12.51
C LYS A 172 22.94 -13.89 -12.29
N TYR A 173 22.54 -13.00 -11.38
CA TYR A 173 21.14 -12.68 -11.13
C TYR A 173 20.79 -11.30 -11.67
N ILE A 174 19.59 -11.20 -12.23
CA ILE A 174 19.08 -9.97 -12.85
C ILE A 174 18.32 -9.11 -11.86
N GLN A 175 17.88 -9.71 -10.75
CA GLN A 175 17.07 -9.00 -9.74
C GLN A 175 17.20 -9.65 -8.36
N SER A 176 17.20 -8.81 -7.34
CA SER A 176 17.04 -9.21 -5.95
C SER A 176 15.63 -8.83 -5.49
N VAL A 177 14.96 -9.74 -4.81
CA VAL A 177 13.60 -9.56 -4.30
C VAL A 177 13.55 -10.02 -2.86
N PRO A 178 13.16 -9.18 -1.89
CA PRO A 178 12.84 -9.66 -0.56
C PRO A 178 11.74 -10.72 -0.61
N THR A 179 11.93 -11.81 0.13
CA THR A 179 11.01 -12.97 0.12
C THR A 179 10.20 -13.09 1.40
N GLU A 180 10.09 -12.01 2.16
CA GLU A 180 9.43 -11.99 3.45
C GLU A 180 7.94 -11.68 3.30
N SER A 181 7.15 -12.26 4.20
CA SER A 181 5.74 -11.92 4.38
C SER A 181 5.59 -10.57 5.09
N ALA A 182 4.73 -9.70 4.56
CA ALA A 182 4.36 -8.46 5.22
C ALA A 182 3.62 -8.72 6.54
N MET A 183 2.76 -9.72 6.61
CA MET A 183 2.01 -10.07 7.83
C MET A 183 2.95 -10.33 9.01
N LYS A 184 4.12 -10.93 8.77
CA LYS A 184 5.10 -11.24 9.82
C LYS A 184 5.95 -10.05 10.26
N ASN A 185 6.03 -8.99 9.45
CA ASN A 185 7.06 -7.98 9.61
C ASN A 185 6.55 -6.54 9.72
N LEU A 186 5.25 -6.29 9.54
CA LEU A 186 4.69 -4.93 9.63
C LEU A 186 4.64 -4.39 11.05
N ILE A 187 4.16 -5.19 12.02
CA ILE A 187 4.05 -4.75 13.41
C ILE A 187 5.45 -4.68 14.03
N GLY A 188 5.76 -3.53 14.64
CA GLY A 188 7.07 -3.27 15.25
C GLY A 188 8.16 -2.87 14.26
N SER A 189 7.85 -2.71 12.98
CA SER A 189 8.82 -2.21 12.00
C SER A 189 9.32 -0.81 12.33
N ASP A 190 10.63 -0.61 12.21
CA ASP A 190 11.30 0.69 12.37
C ASP A 190 11.54 1.42 11.03
N SER A 191 11.03 0.90 9.93
CA SER A 191 11.17 1.50 8.60
C SER A 191 10.21 2.67 8.41
N ALA A 192 10.70 3.79 7.87
CA ALA A 192 9.86 4.93 7.46
C ALA A 192 9.20 4.75 6.08
N PHE A 193 9.28 3.55 5.50
CA PHE A 193 8.80 3.23 4.14
C PHE A 193 7.70 2.17 4.11
N TYR A 194 7.20 1.74 5.28
CA TYR A 194 6.20 0.69 5.37
C TYR A 194 4.86 1.24 5.90
N PRO A 195 3.76 0.50 5.72
CA PRO A 195 2.42 0.94 6.10
C PRO A 195 2.27 1.59 7.49
N PRO A 196 2.94 1.12 8.57
CA PRO A 196 2.80 1.77 9.89
C PRO A 196 3.21 3.24 9.91
N ASP A 197 4.25 3.61 9.16
CA ASP A 197 4.68 5.00 9.03
C ASP A 197 3.75 5.80 8.13
N ALA A 198 3.21 5.15 7.09
CA ALA A 198 2.17 5.75 6.25
C ALA A 198 0.91 6.09 7.04
N PHE A 199 0.51 5.26 8.04
CA PHE A 199 -0.61 5.59 8.94
C PHE A 199 -0.36 6.88 9.70
N ALA A 200 0.83 7.02 10.31
CA ALA A 200 1.19 8.17 11.12
C ALA A 200 1.44 9.45 10.29
N SER A 201 1.93 9.32 9.06
CA SER A 201 2.24 10.45 8.18
C SER A 201 1.00 11.12 7.57
N ARG A 202 -0.19 10.54 7.73
CA ARG A 202 -1.44 11.19 7.39
C ARG A 202 -1.61 12.48 8.20
N LEU A 203 -1.88 13.62 7.54
CA LEU A 203 -2.21 14.87 8.24
C LEU A 203 -3.70 14.96 8.53
N ILE A 204 -4.02 15.20 9.79
CA ILE A 204 -5.40 15.36 10.24
C ILE A 204 -6.00 16.64 9.61
N GLY A 205 -7.15 16.50 9.01
CA GLY A 205 -7.85 17.61 8.34
C GLY A 205 -7.50 17.81 6.87
N LYS A 206 -6.62 16.98 6.32
CA LYS A 206 -6.30 16.97 4.88
C LYS A 206 -6.71 15.66 4.23
N PRO A 207 -7.11 15.68 2.94
CA PRO A 207 -7.20 14.45 2.15
C PRO A 207 -5.85 13.72 2.16
N TYR A 208 -5.91 12.39 2.24
CA TYR A 208 -4.73 11.54 2.26
C TYR A 208 -4.85 10.40 1.26
N MET A 209 -3.87 10.26 0.40
CA MET A 209 -3.81 9.18 -0.57
C MET A 209 -2.46 8.46 -0.55
N ILE A 210 -2.46 7.28 -1.13
CA ILE A 210 -1.27 6.56 -1.51
C ILE A 210 -1.31 6.45 -3.04
N SER A 211 -0.51 7.26 -3.73
CA SER A 211 -0.47 7.27 -5.19
C SER A 211 0.41 6.17 -5.78
N GLU A 212 1.27 5.58 -4.95
CA GLU A 212 2.03 4.39 -5.34
C GLU A 212 2.12 3.40 -4.18
N PHE A 213 1.67 2.17 -4.41
CA PHE A 213 2.04 1.04 -3.57
C PHE A 213 2.17 -0.23 -4.41
N ASN A 214 3.02 -1.13 -4.00
CA ASN A 214 3.09 -2.45 -4.59
C ASN A 214 3.60 -3.50 -3.59
N PHE A 215 3.21 -4.75 -3.87
CA PHE A 215 3.79 -5.97 -3.33
C PHE A 215 4.40 -6.69 -4.53
N CYS A 216 5.70 -6.49 -4.72
CA CYS A 216 6.34 -6.78 -5.99
C CYS A 216 6.46 -8.28 -6.28
N ALA A 217 6.37 -8.63 -7.56
CA ALA A 217 6.82 -9.95 -8.00
C ALA A 217 8.39 -9.97 -7.97
N ALA A 218 9.07 -11.10 -7.71
CA ALA A 218 8.47 -12.43 -7.61
C ALA A 218 8.18 -12.89 -6.15
N ASN A 219 7.99 -11.96 -5.20
CA ASN A 219 7.69 -12.36 -3.81
C ASN A 219 6.48 -13.31 -3.81
N GLN A 220 6.64 -14.49 -3.19
CA GLN A 220 5.59 -15.51 -3.14
C GLN A 220 4.37 -15.09 -2.30
N TYR A 221 4.53 -14.11 -1.41
CA TYR A 221 3.48 -13.57 -0.54
C TYR A 221 2.77 -12.34 -1.11
N ARG A 222 3.03 -11.95 -2.36
CA ARG A 222 2.54 -10.68 -2.93
C ARG A 222 1.02 -10.53 -2.97
N ALA A 223 0.27 -11.64 -2.89
CA ALA A 223 -1.19 -11.59 -2.75
C ALA A 223 -1.66 -11.03 -1.39
N GLU A 224 -0.79 -10.90 -0.38
CA GLU A 224 -1.11 -10.19 0.87
C GLU A 224 -1.50 -8.72 0.62
N GLY A 225 -0.95 -8.11 -0.44
CA GLY A 225 -1.04 -6.68 -0.68
C GLY A 225 -2.46 -6.14 -0.77
N GLY A 226 -3.32 -6.76 -1.56
CA GLY A 226 -4.71 -6.31 -1.70
C GLY A 226 -5.50 -6.46 -0.40
N ALA A 227 -5.32 -7.57 0.31
CA ALA A 227 -5.97 -7.82 1.59
C ALA A 227 -5.52 -6.83 2.66
N LEU A 228 -4.20 -6.69 2.89
CA LEU A 228 -3.65 -5.82 3.93
C LEU A 228 -3.91 -4.34 3.64
N VAL A 229 -3.55 -3.87 2.44
CA VAL A 229 -3.65 -2.45 2.11
C VAL A 229 -5.11 -2.03 2.00
N GLY A 230 -5.94 -2.83 1.31
CA GLY A 230 -7.37 -2.54 1.19
C GLY A 230 -8.08 -2.47 2.53
N ALA A 231 -7.82 -3.43 3.43
CA ALA A 231 -8.44 -3.47 4.74
C ALA A 231 -7.99 -2.30 5.63
N TYR A 232 -6.69 -2.09 5.76
CA TYR A 232 -6.19 -1.04 6.65
C TYR A 232 -6.43 0.37 6.10
N ALA A 233 -6.38 0.59 4.79
CA ALA A 233 -6.75 1.87 4.21
C ALA A 233 -8.22 2.24 4.49
N ALA A 234 -9.14 1.28 4.36
CA ALA A 234 -10.54 1.46 4.72
C ALA A 234 -10.72 1.78 6.21
N MET A 235 -10.09 0.99 7.09
CA MET A 235 -10.15 1.21 8.53
C MET A 235 -9.57 2.58 8.91
N GLN A 236 -8.46 2.98 8.30
CA GLN A 236 -7.85 4.29 8.49
C GLN A 236 -8.70 5.43 7.88
N GLY A 237 -9.58 5.13 6.93
CA GLY A 237 -10.36 6.12 6.18
C GLY A 237 -9.45 6.98 5.31
N TRP A 238 -8.55 6.37 4.56
CA TRP A 238 -7.81 7.04 3.49
C TRP A 238 -8.74 7.38 2.34
N ASP A 239 -8.35 8.33 1.50
CA ASP A 239 -9.23 8.87 0.47
C ASP A 239 -9.00 8.22 -0.89
N ALA A 240 -7.76 7.78 -1.19
CA ALA A 240 -7.45 7.08 -2.44
C ALA A 240 -6.26 6.13 -2.31
N LEU A 241 -6.26 5.10 -3.16
CA LEU A 241 -5.19 4.11 -3.32
C LEU A 241 -4.93 3.89 -4.80
N PHE A 242 -3.65 3.92 -5.20
CA PHE A 242 -3.21 3.60 -6.55
C PHE A 242 -2.13 2.53 -6.49
N ARG A 243 -2.39 1.42 -7.18
CA ARG A 243 -1.37 0.38 -7.39
C ARG A 243 -0.38 0.84 -8.44
N TYR A 244 0.90 0.84 -8.14
CA TYR A 244 1.98 1.04 -9.10
C TYR A 244 2.54 -0.32 -9.55
N GLY A 245 2.49 -0.73 -10.82
CA GLY A 245 1.81 -0.11 -11.93
C GLY A 245 0.88 -1.15 -12.59
N PHE A 246 0.01 -0.69 -13.47
CA PHE A 246 -0.79 -1.64 -14.24
C PHE A 246 0.04 -2.30 -15.34
N ALA A 247 0.73 -1.49 -16.14
CA ALA A 247 1.71 -1.90 -17.16
C ALA A 247 2.71 -0.77 -17.39
N GLU A 248 4.00 -1.07 -17.46
CA GLU A 248 5.04 -0.07 -17.73
C GLU A 248 5.19 0.25 -19.23
N LEU A 249 4.86 -0.71 -20.10
CA LEU A 249 5.01 -0.59 -21.55
C LEU A 249 3.71 -0.85 -22.28
N PRO A 250 3.40 -0.10 -23.36
CA PRO A 250 2.19 -0.35 -24.18
C PRO A 250 2.12 -1.78 -24.74
N ALA A 251 3.27 -2.39 -25.06
CA ALA A 251 3.34 -3.77 -25.55
C ALA A 251 2.77 -4.78 -24.55
N GLN A 252 2.87 -4.51 -23.25
CA GLN A 252 2.32 -5.37 -22.20
C GLN A 252 0.79 -5.40 -22.22
N LEU A 253 0.16 -4.28 -22.55
CA LEU A 253 -1.29 -4.19 -22.67
C LEU A 253 -1.84 -4.88 -23.92
N MET A 254 -1.01 -4.98 -24.95
CA MET A 254 -1.41 -5.54 -26.25
C MET A 254 -1.09 -7.03 -26.38
N ASN A 255 -0.33 -7.60 -25.43
CA ASN A 255 0.05 -9.02 -25.44
C ASN A 255 -0.69 -9.77 -24.33
N PRO A 256 -1.70 -10.60 -24.65
CA PRO A 256 -2.45 -11.35 -23.65
C PRO A 256 -1.63 -12.44 -22.94
N GLU A 257 -0.47 -12.80 -23.48
CA GLU A 257 0.46 -13.79 -22.92
C GLU A 257 1.65 -13.13 -22.19
N TRP A 258 1.46 -11.89 -21.68
CA TRP A 258 2.55 -11.20 -20.98
C TRP A 258 2.94 -11.93 -19.70
N GLN A 259 4.24 -12.03 -19.47
CA GLN A 259 4.80 -12.65 -18.27
C GLN A 259 4.66 -11.76 -17.03
N THR A 260 4.65 -12.38 -15.84
CA THR A 260 4.76 -11.66 -14.58
C THR A 260 6.14 -10.99 -14.48
N VAL A 261 6.16 -9.69 -14.18
CA VAL A 261 7.39 -8.93 -13.91
C VAL A 261 7.18 -7.98 -12.72
N GLY A 262 8.27 -7.55 -12.11
CA GLY A 262 8.40 -6.70 -10.92
C GLY A 262 7.14 -5.96 -10.45
N PHE A 263 6.91 -4.78 -11.01
CA PHE A 263 5.82 -3.90 -10.56
C PHE A 263 4.49 -4.14 -11.28
N ASP A 264 4.49 -4.69 -12.49
CA ASP A 264 3.29 -4.78 -13.33
C ASP A 264 2.20 -5.67 -12.73
N THR A 265 0.96 -5.21 -12.85
CA THR A 265 -0.23 -6.01 -12.50
C THR A 265 -0.72 -6.82 -13.70
N VAL A 266 -0.58 -6.27 -14.91
CA VAL A 266 -0.83 -7.02 -16.14
C VAL A 266 0.13 -8.21 -16.22
N GLY A 267 -0.38 -9.38 -16.52
CA GLY A 267 0.41 -10.61 -16.52
C GLY A 267 0.73 -11.18 -15.13
N ASP A 268 0.18 -10.62 -14.04
CA ASP A 268 0.31 -11.20 -12.70
C ASP A 268 -1.06 -11.55 -12.09
N PRO A 269 -1.55 -12.79 -12.25
CA PRO A 269 -2.84 -13.19 -11.72
C PRO A 269 -2.96 -13.01 -10.20
N MET A 270 -1.85 -13.12 -9.46
CA MET A 270 -1.85 -12.97 -8.01
C MET A 270 -2.18 -11.53 -7.59
N LYS A 271 -1.46 -10.54 -8.18
CA LYS A 271 -1.74 -9.13 -7.93
C LYS A 271 -3.13 -8.74 -8.42
N PHE A 272 -3.50 -9.18 -9.63
CA PHE A 272 -4.78 -8.89 -10.23
C PHE A 272 -5.96 -9.32 -9.35
N LEU A 273 -5.96 -10.57 -8.86
CA LEU A 273 -7.03 -11.10 -8.02
C LEU A 273 -7.00 -10.51 -6.60
N SER A 274 -5.81 -10.34 -6.03
CA SER A 274 -5.65 -9.69 -4.72
C SER A 274 -6.17 -8.24 -4.72
N ASP A 275 -5.94 -7.50 -5.81
CA ASP A 275 -6.47 -6.13 -5.96
C ASP A 275 -7.99 -6.11 -6.06
N ARG A 276 -8.63 -7.14 -6.65
CA ARG A 276 -10.10 -7.25 -6.63
C ARG A 276 -10.63 -7.37 -5.21
N LEU A 277 -9.97 -8.16 -4.37
CA LEU A 277 -10.30 -8.20 -2.94
C LEU A 277 -10.08 -6.82 -2.28
N GLY A 278 -8.95 -6.18 -2.54
CA GLY A 278 -8.66 -4.83 -2.03
C GLY A 278 -9.73 -3.80 -2.41
N ILE A 279 -10.25 -3.84 -3.64
CA ILE A 279 -11.35 -3.00 -4.12
C ILE A 279 -12.63 -3.25 -3.30
N LEU A 280 -12.97 -4.49 -3.00
CA LEU A 280 -14.14 -4.81 -2.18
C LEU A 280 -13.98 -4.29 -0.75
N LEU A 281 -12.80 -4.45 -0.16
CA LEU A 281 -12.53 -4.01 1.20
C LEU A 281 -12.53 -2.48 1.34
N PHE A 282 -11.86 -1.78 0.40
CA PHE A 282 -11.65 -0.33 0.45
C PHE A 282 -12.74 0.46 -0.28
N LEU A 283 -12.89 0.24 -1.61
CA LEU A 283 -13.75 1.09 -2.43
C LEU A 283 -15.24 0.75 -2.23
N ARG A 284 -15.60 -0.54 -2.14
CA ARG A 284 -16.96 -0.96 -1.75
C ARG A 284 -17.25 -0.71 -0.28
N GLY A 285 -16.21 -0.56 0.55
CA GLY A 285 -16.31 -0.23 1.97
C GLY A 285 -16.78 -1.40 2.84
N ASP A 286 -16.35 -2.62 2.53
CA ASP A 286 -16.70 -3.78 3.35
C ASP A 286 -16.08 -3.69 4.75
N VAL A 287 -14.86 -3.16 4.85
CA VAL A 287 -14.23 -2.85 6.13
C VAL A 287 -14.65 -1.46 6.60
N ARG A 288 -15.15 -1.39 7.83
CA ARG A 288 -15.59 -0.13 8.43
C ARG A 288 -14.41 0.75 8.85
N LYS A 289 -14.57 2.04 8.63
CA LYS A 289 -13.67 3.06 9.18
C LYS A 289 -13.74 3.03 10.71
N ALA A 290 -12.59 2.96 11.38
CA ALA A 290 -12.54 3.04 12.84
C ALA A 290 -13.05 4.40 13.34
N LYS A 291 -13.76 4.38 14.47
CA LYS A 291 -14.42 5.59 14.99
C LYS A 291 -13.40 6.58 15.55
N GLU A 292 -12.53 6.10 16.44
CA GLU A 292 -11.57 6.94 17.14
C GLU A 292 -10.35 7.25 16.27
N LEU A 293 -9.71 8.39 16.53
CA LEU A 293 -8.51 8.85 15.82
C LEU A 293 -7.47 9.30 16.84
N LEU A 294 -6.32 8.64 16.88
CA LEU A 294 -5.17 9.02 17.71
C LEU A 294 -4.40 10.17 17.02
N PRO A 295 -4.40 11.40 17.58
CA PRO A 295 -3.64 12.50 17.04
C PRO A 295 -2.19 12.46 17.53
N ILE A 296 -1.22 12.47 16.60
CA ILE A 296 0.20 12.61 16.92
C ILE A 296 0.61 14.06 16.68
N SER A 297 1.00 14.76 17.74
CA SER A 297 1.46 16.14 17.66
C SER A 297 2.92 16.19 17.24
N VAL A 298 3.22 17.00 16.22
CA VAL A 298 4.58 17.27 15.74
C VAL A 298 4.86 18.74 16.01
N PRO A 299 5.79 19.06 16.94
CA PRO A 299 6.16 20.44 17.21
C PRO A 299 6.69 21.14 15.96
N ASP A 300 6.42 22.42 15.81
CA ASP A 300 6.89 23.22 14.67
C ASP A 300 8.42 23.34 14.59
N ASN A 301 9.10 23.18 15.73
CA ASN A 301 10.55 23.10 15.87
C ASN A 301 11.08 21.66 15.97
N TYR A 302 10.33 20.64 15.52
CA TYR A 302 10.72 19.24 15.62
C TYR A 302 12.12 18.95 15.05
N THR A 303 12.61 19.73 14.10
CA THR A 303 13.98 19.60 13.56
C THR A 303 15.08 19.85 14.59
N ASP A 304 14.76 20.48 15.72
CA ASP A 304 15.68 20.70 16.85
C ASP A 304 15.49 19.61 17.95
N SER A 305 14.65 18.60 17.71
CA SER A 305 14.29 17.54 18.66
C SER A 305 15.51 16.78 19.17
N LYS A 306 15.47 16.45 20.45
CA LYS A 306 16.45 15.59 21.13
C LYS A 306 15.94 14.16 21.33
N SER A 307 14.73 13.85 20.84
CA SER A 307 14.18 12.50 20.93
C SER A 307 15.11 11.46 20.31
N ARG A 308 15.23 10.31 20.95
CA ARG A 308 15.97 9.15 20.44
C ARG A 308 15.48 8.67 19.06
N PHE A 309 14.25 8.99 18.72
CA PHE A 309 13.63 8.60 17.44
C PHE A 309 13.99 9.57 16.31
N PHE A 310 14.44 10.80 16.62
CA PHE A 310 14.87 11.75 15.61
C PHE A 310 16.13 11.29 14.87
N THR A 311 17.08 10.69 15.59
CA THR A 311 18.40 10.34 15.03
C THR A 311 18.47 8.99 14.35
N ARG A 312 17.40 8.18 14.42
CA ARG A 312 17.33 6.90 13.70
C ARG A 312 17.35 7.07 12.18
N GLN A 313 16.73 8.15 11.69
CA GLN A 313 16.73 8.55 10.28
C GLN A 313 16.72 10.07 10.16
N VAL A 314 17.32 10.64 9.11
CA VAL A 314 17.23 12.09 8.84
C VAL A 314 15.76 12.49 8.71
N GLY A 315 15.32 13.42 9.53
CA GLY A 315 13.92 13.83 9.61
C GLY A 315 13.08 13.08 10.64
N GLY A 316 13.67 12.08 11.33
CA GLY A 316 13.05 11.35 12.42
C GLY A 316 12.07 10.25 11.98
N VAL A 317 11.85 9.28 12.86
CA VAL A 317 10.81 8.24 12.69
C VAL A 317 9.75 8.42 13.75
N TYR A 318 8.50 8.07 13.44
CA TYR A 318 7.44 8.07 14.45
C TYR A 318 7.73 7.02 15.52
N PRO A 319 7.55 7.35 16.81
CA PRO A 319 7.75 6.38 17.89
C PRO A 319 6.91 5.12 17.66
N PRO A 320 7.52 3.89 17.73
CA PRO A 320 6.79 2.64 17.52
C PRO A 320 5.56 2.50 18.42
N VAL A 321 5.66 2.99 19.66
CA VAL A 321 4.54 3.01 20.62
C VAL A 321 3.34 3.85 20.16
N LEU A 322 3.52 4.78 19.24
CA LEU A 322 2.44 5.57 18.65
C LEU A 322 1.98 4.98 17.32
N LYS A 323 2.91 4.77 16.38
CA LYS A 323 2.55 4.42 15.00
C LYS A 323 1.86 3.06 14.84
N ASN A 324 2.21 2.08 15.69
CA ASN A 324 1.61 0.75 15.62
C ASN A 324 0.12 0.71 16.04
N TRP A 325 -0.39 1.74 16.72
CA TRP A 325 -1.83 1.87 16.97
C TRP A 325 -2.65 2.08 15.69
N GLY A 326 -1.98 2.35 14.57
CA GLY A 326 -2.61 2.35 13.24
C GLY A 326 -3.18 0.99 12.82
N PHE A 327 -2.76 -0.11 13.43
CA PHE A 327 -3.39 -1.42 13.23
C PHE A 327 -4.66 -1.62 14.06
N VAL A 328 -4.85 -0.81 15.09
CA VAL A 328 -6.00 -0.91 16.01
C VAL A 328 -7.08 0.13 15.68
N SER A 329 -6.67 1.38 15.45
CA SER A 329 -7.58 2.48 15.18
C SER A 329 -6.98 3.46 14.17
N ARG A 330 -7.72 4.51 13.81
CA ARG A 330 -7.16 5.57 12.98
C ARG A 330 -6.06 6.31 13.73
N ILE A 331 -5.01 6.66 13.02
CA ILE A 331 -3.99 7.58 13.52
C ILE A 331 -3.68 8.64 12.48
N GLY A 332 -3.07 9.73 12.89
CA GLY A 332 -2.57 10.77 12.00
C GLY A 332 -1.81 11.83 12.77
N SER A 333 -0.97 12.58 12.08
CA SER A 333 -0.20 13.67 12.65
C SER A 333 -0.86 15.03 12.42
N LYS A 334 -0.46 16.00 13.25
CA LYS A 334 -0.76 17.42 13.09
C LYS A 334 0.42 18.25 13.56
N VAL A 335 0.66 19.40 12.97
CA VAL A 335 1.62 20.38 13.51
C VAL A 335 0.99 21.04 14.72
N ALA A 336 1.58 20.79 15.89
CA ALA A 336 1.12 21.37 17.16
C ALA A 336 2.24 21.25 18.21
N ASN A 337 2.43 22.31 19.01
CA ASN A 337 3.42 22.35 20.09
C ASN A 337 2.88 21.77 21.39
N ASP A 338 1.57 21.64 21.51
CA ASP A 338 0.86 21.03 22.61
C ASP A 338 0.05 19.83 22.11
N GLY A 339 0.09 18.76 22.82
CA GLY A 339 -0.68 17.58 22.45
C GLY A 339 -0.41 16.41 23.38
N LEU A 340 -1.45 15.61 23.63
CA LEU A 340 -1.37 14.46 24.54
C LEU A 340 -0.36 13.42 24.06
N PHE A 341 -0.17 13.29 22.75
CA PHE A 341 0.72 12.33 22.13
C PHE A 341 1.69 13.05 21.20
N SER A 342 2.93 13.26 21.66
CA SER A 342 3.97 13.95 20.90
C SER A 342 4.85 12.97 20.13
N ALA A 343 5.23 13.34 18.91
CA ALA A 343 6.25 12.63 18.14
C ALA A 343 7.64 12.67 18.81
N GLU A 344 7.84 13.52 19.83
CA GLU A 344 9.06 13.61 20.64
C GLU A 344 9.05 12.68 21.86
N THR A 345 7.98 11.90 22.06
CA THR A 345 7.86 11.08 23.28
C THR A 345 8.98 10.05 23.36
N ASP A 346 9.69 10.07 24.48
CA ASP A 346 10.63 9.05 24.93
C ASP A 346 10.12 8.36 26.21
N GLU A 347 8.83 8.54 26.54
CA GLU A 347 8.20 7.92 27.71
C GLU A 347 8.33 6.39 27.68
N PRO A 348 8.39 5.75 28.83
CA PRO A 348 8.32 4.29 28.93
C PRO A 348 7.07 3.77 28.21
N GLU A 349 7.23 2.73 27.40
CA GLU A 349 6.16 2.20 26.54
C GLU A 349 4.87 1.90 27.32
N GLY A 350 4.98 1.34 28.55
CA GLY A 350 3.81 0.98 29.35
C GLY A 350 2.90 2.15 29.71
N GLU A 351 3.44 3.29 30.12
CA GLU A 351 2.65 4.46 30.50
C GLU A 351 1.96 5.09 29.27
N THR A 352 2.70 5.22 28.17
CA THR A 352 2.15 5.73 26.91
C THR A 352 1.04 4.81 26.37
N VAL A 353 1.22 3.48 26.44
CA VAL A 353 0.22 2.50 26.02
C VAL A 353 -1.09 2.67 26.79
N GLU A 354 -1.03 2.83 28.12
CA GLU A 354 -2.25 3.00 28.93
C GLU A 354 -2.98 4.33 28.62
N LYS A 355 -2.24 5.42 28.40
CA LYS A 355 -2.81 6.70 27.97
C LYS A 355 -3.52 6.55 26.61
N ILE A 356 -2.91 5.85 25.65
CA ILE A 356 -3.51 5.63 24.32
C ILE A 356 -4.75 4.76 24.43
N ARG A 357 -4.70 3.67 25.18
CA ARG A 357 -5.84 2.77 25.39
C ARG A 357 -7.04 3.51 25.98
N SER A 358 -6.80 4.30 27.02
CA SER A 358 -7.84 5.14 27.64
C SER A 358 -8.44 6.13 26.65
N TYR A 359 -7.58 6.79 25.84
CA TYR A 359 -8.00 7.75 24.84
C TYR A 359 -8.84 7.10 23.72
N LEU A 360 -8.38 5.95 23.20
CA LEU A 360 -9.05 5.22 22.12
C LEU A 360 -10.23 4.36 22.62
N LYS A 361 -10.41 4.24 23.94
CA LYS A 361 -11.42 3.37 24.58
C LYS A 361 -11.31 1.92 24.09
N THR A 362 -10.06 1.39 24.08
CA THR A 362 -9.76 0.06 23.57
C THR A 362 -9.41 -0.90 24.71
N ASP A 363 -9.69 -2.20 24.48
CA ASP A 363 -9.40 -3.25 25.46
C ASP A 363 -7.91 -3.60 25.53
N ALA A 364 -7.51 -4.21 26.63
CA ALA A 364 -6.19 -4.82 26.77
C ALA A 364 -6.00 -5.92 25.72
N GLY A 365 -4.77 -6.04 25.19
CA GLY A 365 -4.41 -7.08 24.24
C GLY A 365 -4.82 -6.81 22.77
N MET A 366 -5.42 -5.66 22.45
CA MET A 366 -5.66 -5.30 21.05
C MET A 366 -4.37 -5.01 20.28
N LEU A 367 -3.31 -4.59 20.96
CA LEU A 367 -1.97 -4.44 20.38
C LEU A 367 -0.95 -5.06 21.31
N ASP A 368 -0.11 -5.96 20.79
CA ASP A 368 1.03 -6.56 21.46
C ASP A 368 2.23 -6.56 20.52
N LEU A 369 3.17 -5.64 20.73
CA LEU A 369 4.34 -5.48 19.86
C LEU A 369 5.30 -6.66 19.98
N ASN A 370 5.40 -7.30 21.16
CA ASN A 370 6.29 -8.44 21.39
C ASN A 370 5.82 -9.68 20.61
N ARG A 371 4.51 -9.90 20.58
CA ARG A 371 3.86 -10.99 19.83
C ARG A 371 3.52 -10.61 18.41
N LYS A 372 3.84 -9.38 17.99
CA LYS A 372 3.44 -8.83 16.68
C LYS A 372 1.94 -9.04 16.39
N PHE A 373 1.10 -8.78 17.38
CA PHE A 373 -0.34 -9.00 17.29
C PHE A 373 -1.10 -7.69 17.32
N ALA A 374 -2.11 -7.57 16.45
CA ALA A 374 -3.05 -6.45 16.48
C ALA A 374 -4.47 -6.91 16.12
N LYS A 375 -5.47 -6.37 16.84
CA LYS A 375 -6.89 -6.49 16.53
C LYS A 375 -7.50 -5.10 16.40
N SER A 376 -8.22 -4.86 15.31
CA SER A 376 -8.84 -3.56 15.07
C SER A 376 -9.96 -3.25 16.08
N SER A 377 -10.13 -1.96 16.41
CA SER A 377 -11.23 -1.49 17.26
C SER A 377 -12.62 -1.69 16.62
N THR A 378 -12.67 -1.92 15.31
CA THR A 378 -13.90 -2.32 14.61
C THR A 378 -14.26 -3.79 14.83
N GLY A 379 -13.30 -4.59 15.34
CA GLY A 379 -13.43 -6.05 15.50
C GLY A 379 -13.28 -6.83 14.21
N GLU A 380 -13.12 -6.15 13.07
CA GLU A 380 -13.14 -6.78 11.73
C GLU A 380 -11.79 -7.30 11.25
N LEU A 381 -10.68 -6.78 11.81
CA LEU A 381 -9.33 -7.15 11.38
C LEU A 381 -8.54 -7.73 12.54
N THR A 382 -7.84 -8.85 12.29
CA THR A 382 -6.89 -9.43 13.23
C THR A 382 -5.62 -9.81 12.50
N LEU A 383 -4.47 -9.24 12.91
CA LEU A 383 -3.15 -9.55 12.39
C LEU A 383 -2.32 -10.23 13.48
N ASP A 384 -1.97 -11.49 13.27
CA ASP A 384 -1.07 -12.28 14.12
C ASP A 384 0.25 -12.45 13.36
N GLY A 385 1.18 -11.52 13.56
CA GLY A 385 2.47 -11.51 12.86
C GLY A 385 3.41 -12.63 13.34
N GLU A 386 3.26 -13.13 14.58
CA GLU A 386 4.03 -14.28 15.07
C GLU A 386 3.68 -15.52 14.24
N LYS A 387 2.39 -15.77 14.03
CA LYS A 387 1.91 -16.89 13.21
C LYS A 387 1.94 -16.61 11.71
N GLY A 388 1.98 -15.34 11.31
CA GLY A 388 1.82 -14.93 9.90
C GLY A 388 0.40 -15.20 9.40
N VAL A 389 -0.60 -14.78 10.19
CA VAL A 389 -2.03 -14.95 9.87
C VAL A 389 -2.72 -13.59 9.89
N PHE A 390 -3.53 -13.32 8.88
CA PHE A 390 -4.39 -12.16 8.81
C PHE A 390 -5.84 -12.58 8.57
N LEU A 391 -6.74 -12.14 9.44
CA LEU A 391 -8.16 -12.42 9.38
C LEU A 391 -8.95 -11.15 9.07
N ILE A 392 -9.90 -11.27 8.16
CA ILE A 392 -10.88 -10.24 7.82
C ILE A 392 -12.27 -10.81 8.09
N ASP A 393 -13.02 -10.18 8.98
CA ASP A 393 -14.36 -10.61 9.36
C ASP A 393 -15.33 -9.42 9.27
N THR A 394 -15.90 -9.23 8.09
CA THR A 394 -16.90 -8.19 7.84
C THR A 394 -18.24 -8.81 7.44
N PRO A 395 -19.35 -8.07 7.50
CA PRO A 395 -20.64 -8.61 7.07
C PRO A 395 -20.69 -9.14 5.63
N LYS A 396 -19.88 -8.55 4.71
CA LYS A 396 -19.92 -8.88 3.28
C LYS A 396 -18.73 -9.67 2.77
N THR A 397 -17.59 -9.60 3.49
CA THR A 397 -16.35 -10.29 3.12
C THR A 397 -15.71 -10.91 4.35
N ALA A 398 -15.35 -12.19 4.24
CA ALA A 398 -14.53 -12.88 5.22
C ALA A 398 -13.29 -13.45 4.54
N ALA A 399 -12.12 -13.37 5.21
CA ALA A 399 -10.88 -13.91 4.67
C ALA A 399 -9.97 -14.49 5.74
N VAL A 400 -9.25 -15.55 5.36
CA VAL A 400 -8.13 -16.13 6.09
C VAL A 400 -6.92 -16.10 5.18
N VAL A 401 -5.89 -15.34 5.57
CA VAL A 401 -4.61 -15.27 4.88
C VAL A 401 -3.55 -15.86 5.79
N SER A 402 -2.76 -16.80 5.30
CA SER A 402 -1.72 -17.44 6.11
C SER A 402 -0.46 -17.71 5.31
N VAL A 403 0.69 -17.59 5.96
CA VAL A 403 1.99 -17.93 5.37
C VAL A 403 2.19 -19.43 5.20
N ASP A 404 1.49 -20.24 6.00
CA ASP A 404 1.56 -21.72 5.95
C ASP A 404 0.25 -22.34 6.43
N ALA A 405 0.25 -23.65 6.60
CA ALA A 405 -0.88 -24.44 7.07
C ALA A 405 -1.55 -23.81 8.31
N VAL A 406 -2.86 -23.69 8.29
CA VAL A 406 -3.64 -23.14 9.39
C VAL A 406 -5.09 -23.62 9.36
N ASN A 407 -5.67 -23.83 10.55
CA ASN A 407 -7.12 -23.83 10.73
C ASN A 407 -7.52 -22.42 11.17
N GLY A 408 -8.11 -21.66 10.24
CA GLY A 408 -8.50 -20.26 10.43
C GLY A 408 -10.01 -20.08 10.38
N SER A 409 -10.51 -19.12 11.16
CA SER A 409 -11.93 -18.77 11.18
C SER A 409 -12.10 -17.26 11.13
N ALA A 410 -12.98 -16.79 10.26
CA ALA A 410 -13.38 -15.40 10.12
C ALA A 410 -14.89 -15.34 9.84
N GLY A 411 -15.67 -14.94 10.84
CA GLY A 411 -17.11 -14.87 10.76
C GLY A 411 -17.76 -16.18 10.33
N VAL A 412 -18.39 -16.18 9.15
CA VAL A 412 -19.06 -17.36 8.57
C VAL A 412 -18.12 -18.29 7.81
N LEU A 413 -16.87 -17.92 7.63
CA LEU A 413 -15.86 -18.68 6.88
C LEU A 413 -14.92 -19.40 7.84
N ASN A 414 -14.86 -20.74 7.72
CA ASN A 414 -13.83 -21.56 8.32
C ASN A 414 -13.00 -22.21 7.21
N VAL A 415 -11.68 -22.22 7.37
CA VAL A 415 -10.76 -22.73 6.35
C VAL A 415 -9.69 -23.57 7.03
N ASN A 416 -9.45 -24.77 6.49
CA ASN A 416 -8.27 -25.56 6.79
C ASN A 416 -7.30 -25.49 5.59
N ILE A 417 -6.27 -24.65 5.67
CA ILE A 417 -5.19 -24.56 4.69
C ILE A 417 -4.19 -25.68 4.97
N HIS A 418 -3.97 -26.57 4.00
CA HIS A 418 -3.16 -27.77 4.23
C HIS A 418 -1.66 -27.49 4.22
N LYS A 419 -1.18 -26.56 3.36
CA LYS A 419 0.26 -26.30 3.21
C LYS A 419 0.56 -25.00 2.48
N GLY A 420 1.60 -24.31 2.96
CA GLY A 420 2.18 -23.13 2.32
C GLY A 420 1.26 -21.92 2.32
N PHE A 421 1.74 -20.82 1.78
CA PHE A 421 0.97 -19.58 1.71
C PHE A 421 -0.36 -19.76 0.98
N ALA A 422 -1.43 -19.26 1.56
CA ALA A 422 -2.71 -19.11 0.90
C ALA A 422 -3.47 -17.89 1.40
N LEU A 423 -4.20 -17.26 0.48
CA LEU A 423 -5.27 -16.31 0.77
C LEU A 423 -6.59 -16.97 0.36
N VAL A 424 -7.46 -17.23 1.33
CA VAL A 424 -8.82 -17.71 1.08
C VAL A 424 -9.79 -16.64 1.54
N SER A 425 -10.58 -16.12 0.61
CA SER A 425 -11.58 -15.08 0.91
C SER A 425 -12.92 -15.39 0.25
N ALA A 426 -14.01 -15.10 0.94
CA ALA A 426 -15.37 -15.20 0.43
C ALA A 426 -16.04 -13.82 0.51
N SER A 427 -16.62 -13.35 -0.59
CA SER A 427 -17.28 -12.04 -0.70
C SER A 427 -18.66 -12.16 -1.32
N ALA A 428 -19.67 -11.57 -0.69
CA ALA A 428 -21.01 -11.46 -1.25
C ALA A 428 -21.01 -10.51 -2.46
N MET A 429 -21.65 -10.92 -3.57
CA MET A 429 -21.67 -10.16 -4.83
C MET A 429 -23.05 -9.67 -5.23
N ASP A 430 -24.07 -9.87 -4.39
CA ASP A 430 -25.47 -9.51 -4.63
C ASP A 430 -25.99 -8.39 -3.70
N GLY A 431 -25.08 -7.70 -3.02
CA GLY A 431 -25.40 -6.59 -2.11
C GLY A 431 -25.83 -7.00 -0.70
N LYS A 432 -26.09 -8.29 -0.46
CA LYS A 432 -26.46 -8.84 0.84
C LYS A 432 -25.25 -9.04 1.74
N ILE A 433 -25.48 -9.39 3.00
CA ILE A 433 -24.43 -9.92 3.88
C ILE A 433 -24.04 -11.34 3.44
N LEU A 434 -22.81 -11.74 3.71
CA LEU A 434 -22.24 -13.00 3.22
C LEU A 434 -23.08 -14.22 3.60
N LYS A 435 -23.61 -14.25 4.83
CA LYS A 435 -24.47 -15.33 5.33
C LYS A 435 -25.75 -15.53 4.52
N GLU A 436 -26.29 -14.44 3.96
CA GLU A 436 -27.58 -14.42 3.24
C GLU A 436 -27.41 -14.36 1.72
N SER A 437 -26.16 -14.22 1.26
CA SER A 437 -25.88 -14.03 -0.16
C SER A 437 -26.24 -15.27 -1.00
N GLY A 438 -26.89 -15.03 -2.10
CA GLY A 438 -27.15 -16.02 -3.15
C GLY A 438 -26.07 -16.06 -4.22
N LYS A 439 -25.09 -15.12 -4.18
CA LYS A 439 -23.97 -15.07 -5.10
C LYS A 439 -22.70 -14.68 -4.38
N ILE A 440 -21.78 -15.63 -4.21
CA ILE A 440 -20.52 -15.43 -3.48
C ILE A 440 -19.36 -15.69 -4.42
N LEU A 441 -18.36 -14.81 -4.40
CA LEU A 441 -17.07 -15.00 -5.05
C LEU A 441 -16.06 -15.41 -3.99
N LEU A 442 -15.39 -16.55 -4.21
CA LEU A 442 -14.34 -17.02 -3.34
C LEU A 442 -13.01 -17.07 -4.09
N PHE A 443 -11.96 -16.49 -3.48
CA PHE A 443 -10.59 -16.63 -3.95
C PHE A 443 -9.82 -17.64 -3.11
N HIS A 444 -9.00 -18.46 -3.77
CA HIS A 444 -7.98 -19.29 -3.15
C HIS A 444 -6.65 -19.03 -3.88
N LEU A 445 -5.92 -18.01 -3.42
CA LEU A 445 -4.68 -17.57 -4.04
C LEU A 445 -3.50 -18.23 -3.35
N THR A 446 -2.59 -18.80 -4.12
CA THR A 446 -1.39 -19.49 -3.62
C THR A 446 -0.11 -18.82 -4.07
N ASN A 447 0.45 -19.20 -5.22
CA ASN A 447 1.54 -18.52 -5.89
C ASN A 447 1.53 -18.83 -7.38
N VAL A 448 2.00 -17.88 -8.18
CA VAL A 448 2.17 -18.03 -9.63
C VAL A 448 3.57 -17.57 -10.00
N GLN A 449 4.24 -18.33 -10.85
CA GLN A 449 5.53 -18.01 -11.43
C GLN A 449 5.45 -18.12 -12.95
N ASN A 450 6.38 -17.48 -13.65
CA ASN A 450 6.52 -17.71 -15.09
C ASN A 450 7.13 -19.09 -15.36
N PHE A 451 6.83 -19.67 -16.51
CA PHE A 451 7.46 -20.91 -16.94
C PHE A 451 8.97 -20.69 -17.09
N ASN A 452 9.76 -21.62 -16.59
CA ASN A 452 11.24 -21.54 -16.57
C ASN A 452 11.81 -20.33 -15.80
N GLN A 453 11.05 -19.69 -14.92
CA GLN A 453 11.61 -18.73 -13.96
C GLN A 453 12.62 -19.44 -13.05
N ARG A 454 13.81 -18.85 -12.89
CA ARG A 454 14.87 -19.46 -12.07
C ARG A 454 15.39 -18.49 -11.04
N PHE A 455 15.73 -19.04 -9.90
CA PHE A 455 16.36 -18.38 -8.78
C PHE A 455 17.67 -19.07 -8.44
N SER A 456 18.61 -18.35 -7.81
CA SER A 456 19.91 -18.87 -7.44
C SER A 456 19.84 -19.97 -6.37
N ASP A 457 18.81 -19.91 -5.52
CA ASP A 457 18.60 -20.85 -4.42
C ASP A 457 17.12 -20.97 -4.01
N SER A 458 16.85 -21.78 -3.02
CA SER A 458 15.50 -22.05 -2.50
C SER A 458 14.89 -20.89 -1.73
N THR A 459 15.62 -19.83 -1.42
CA THR A 459 15.07 -18.64 -0.76
C THR A 459 14.21 -17.81 -1.70
N LEU A 460 14.39 -17.98 -3.02
CA LEU A 460 13.73 -17.22 -4.07
C LEU A 460 14.06 -15.71 -4.03
N ALA A 461 15.17 -15.35 -3.40
CA ALA A 461 15.59 -13.96 -3.23
C ALA A 461 16.34 -13.40 -4.45
N LEU A 462 17.18 -14.23 -5.05
CA LEU A 462 18.03 -13.83 -6.17
C LEU A 462 17.54 -14.50 -7.46
N MET A 463 16.96 -13.70 -8.35
CA MET A 463 16.39 -14.20 -9.59
C MET A 463 17.40 -14.14 -10.73
N GLU A 464 17.59 -15.27 -11.42
CA GLU A 464 18.48 -15.41 -12.57
C GLU A 464 17.77 -15.13 -13.91
N THR A 465 16.50 -15.45 -14.02
CA THR A 465 15.66 -15.17 -15.20
C THR A 465 14.20 -15.07 -14.84
N TRP A 466 13.50 -14.17 -15.48
CA TRP A 466 12.03 -14.08 -15.43
C TRP A 466 11.33 -15.28 -16.11
N GLY A 467 12.04 -16.06 -16.92
CA GLY A 467 11.44 -17.15 -17.69
C GLY A 467 10.69 -16.65 -18.92
N ALA A 468 9.61 -17.35 -19.25
CA ALA A 468 8.78 -17.10 -20.44
C ALA A 468 7.32 -16.88 -20.04
N PRO A 469 6.48 -16.30 -20.93
CA PRO A 469 5.03 -16.33 -20.78
C PRO A 469 4.55 -17.77 -20.56
N GLN A 470 3.40 -18.00 -20.04
CA GLN A 470 2.82 -19.19 -19.43
C GLN A 470 3.10 -19.24 -17.93
N HIS A 471 2.02 -19.27 -17.20
CA HIS A 471 2.08 -19.24 -15.74
C HIS A 471 2.09 -20.68 -15.17
N VAL A 472 2.94 -20.90 -14.21
CA VAL A 472 2.95 -22.10 -13.38
C VAL A 472 2.29 -21.76 -12.05
N VAL A 473 1.16 -22.38 -11.78
CA VAL A 473 0.41 -22.17 -10.53
C VAL A 473 0.89 -23.18 -9.50
N ARG A 474 1.19 -22.74 -8.30
CA ARG A 474 1.48 -23.63 -7.19
C ARG A 474 0.18 -24.30 -6.72
N ARG A 475 0.19 -25.66 -6.64
CA ARG A 475 -0.94 -26.37 -6.07
C ARG A 475 -1.14 -25.99 -4.60
N GLY A 476 -2.36 -25.60 -4.26
CA GLY A 476 -2.84 -25.41 -2.90
C GLY A 476 -4.15 -26.16 -2.70
N VAL A 477 -4.36 -26.62 -1.47
CA VAL A 477 -5.56 -27.30 -1.04
C VAL A 477 -6.05 -26.65 0.25
N ALA A 478 -7.31 -26.25 0.26
CA ALA A 478 -7.98 -25.70 1.42
C ALA A 478 -9.38 -26.32 1.56
N ASP A 479 -9.69 -26.89 2.72
CA ASP A 479 -11.07 -27.29 3.02
C ASP A 479 -11.82 -26.05 3.50
N VAL A 480 -12.94 -25.78 2.86
CA VAL A 480 -13.76 -24.59 3.09
C VAL A 480 -15.10 -24.98 3.70
N GLU A 481 -15.43 -24.38 4.83
CA GLU A 481 -16.77 -24.40 5.40
C GLU A 481 -17.34 -22.98 5.40
N LEU A 482 -18.49 -22.78 4.74
CA LEU A 482 -19.26 -21.55 4.81
C LEU A 482 -20.57 -21.81 5.55
N THR A 483 -20.86 -21.00 6.58
CA THR A 483 -22.15 -21.04 7.27
C THR A 483 -23.10 -20.03 6.65
N LEU A 484 -24.03 -20.52 5.83
CA LEU A 484 -25.03 -19.72 5.13
C LEU A 484 -26.40 -19.85 5.82
N THR A 485 -27.33 -18.96 5.50
CA THR A 485 -28.72 -19.11 5.93
C THR A 485 -29.27 -20.43 5.38
N PRO A 486 -29.97 -21.26 6.19
CA PRO A 486 -30.65 -22.46 5.71
C PRO A 486 -31.58 -22.15 4.53
N GLY A 487 -31.66 -23.06 3.57
CA GLY A 487 -32.48 -22.87 2.36
C GLY A 487 -32.07 -23.75 1.20
N GLU A 488 -32.06 -23.18 0.00
CA GLU A 488 -31.66 -23.85 -1.23
C GLU A 488 -30.21 -24.33 -1.18
N THR A 489 -29.95 -25.48 -1.79
CA THR A 489 -28.60 -26.06 -1.86
C THR A 489 -27.73 -25.24 -2.80
N PRO A 490 -26.64 -24.64 -2.30
CA PRO A 490 -25.71 -23.93 -3.16
C PRO A 490 -24.94 -24.86 -4.08
N ARG A 491 -24.58 -24.36 -5.27
CA ARG A 491 -23.66 -25.03 -6.19
C ARG A 491 -22.33 -24.24 -6.23
N VAL A 492 -21.23 -24.94 -6.33
CA VAL A 492 -19.89 -24.37 -6.37
C VAL A 492 -19.29 -24.61 -7.76
N TYR A 493 -18.82 -23.55 -8.40
CA TYR A 493 -18.17 -23.63 -9.71
C TYR A 493 -16.76 -23.04 -9.63
N GLY A 494 -15.80 -23.71 -10.25
CA GLY A 494 -14.53 -23.08 -10.59
C GLY A 494 -14.72 -22.10 -11.74
N VAL A 495 -14.02 -20.97 -11.67
CA VAL A 495 -14.13 -19.86 -12.62
C VAL A 495 -12.73 -19.48 -13.10
N ASP A 496 -12.58 -19.15 -14.37
CA ASP A 496 -11.34 -18.61 -14.92
C ASP A 496 -11.18 -17.10 -14.66
N LEU A 497 -10.08 -16.52 -15.12
CA LEU A 497 -9.79 -15.09 -14.95
C LEU A 497 -10.72 -14.16 -15.76
N PHE A 498 -11.48 -14.71 -16.71
CA PHE A 498 -12.46 -13.96 -17.51
C PHE A 498 -13.88 -14.02 -16.92
N GLY A 499 -14.09 -14.85 -15.89
CA GLY A 499 -15.37 -15.04 -15.23
C GLY A 499 -16.19 -16.20 -15.78
N GLU A 500 -15.61 -17.02 -16.66
CA GLU A 500 -16.29 -18.19 -17.25
C GLU A 500 -16.17 -19.41 -16.33
N ARG A 501 -17.27 -20.14 -16.16
CA ARG A 501 -17.29 -21.39 -15.39
C ARG A 501 -16.54 -22.49 -16.11
N ILE A 502 -15.51 -23.06 -15.47
CA ILE A 502 -14.67 -24.12 -16.02
C ILE A 502 -15.05 -25.53 -15.50
N GLY A 503 -15.93 -25.62 -14.54
CA GLY A 503 -16.43 -26.88 -14.00
C GLY A 503 -17.13 -26.73 -12.66
N GLU A 504 -17.97 -27.71 -12.31
CA GLU A 504 -18.60 -27.78 -10.99
C GLU A 504 -17.67 -28.46 -9.99
N VAL A 505 -17.57 -27.91 -8.78
CA VAL A 505 -16.78 -28.46 -7.69
C VAL A 505 -17.68 -29.24 -6.75
N PRO A 506 -17.38 -30.52 -6.45
CA PRO A 506 -18.15 -31.29 -5.50
C PRO A 506 -18.27 -30.60 -4.14
N SER A 507 -19.50 -30.47 -3.66
CA SER A 507 -19.80 -29.82 -2.40
C SER A 507 -20.89 -30.55 -1.62
N LYS A 508 -20.94 -30.35 -0.32
CA LYS A 508 -21.96 -30.89 0.58
C LYS A 508 -22.63 -29.74 1.32
N PHE A 509 -23.95 -29.70 1.30
CA PHE A 509 -24.71 -28.70 2.03
C PHE A 509 -25.64 -29.35 3.04
N ASN A 510 -25.60 -28.90 4.25
CA ASN A 510 -26.52 -29.28 5.30
C ASN A 510 -27.61 -28.20 5.40
N SER A 511 -28.78 -28.46 4.88
CA SER A 511 -29.89 -27.50 4.79
C SER A 511 -30.45 -27.08 6.16
N SER A 512 -30.27 -27.89 7.21
CA SER A 512 -30.75 -27.56 8.56
C SER A 512 -29.77 -26.64 9.33
N THR A 513 -28.47 -26.79 9.09
CA THR A 513 -27.42 -25.97 9.75
C THR A 513 -26.89 -24.84 8.89
N GLY A 514 -27.17 -24.87 7.57
CA GLY A 514 -26.66 -23.91 6.60
C GLY A 514 -25.17 -24.12 6.26
N LYS A 515 -24.56 -25.23 6.65
CA LYS A 515 -23.14 -25.48 6.40
C LYS A 515 -22.90 -26.00 4.99
N LEU A 516 -22.15 -25.23 4.19
CA LEU A 516 -21.61 -25.63 2.89
C LEU A 516 -20.16 -26.04 3.06
N LEU A 517 -19.82 -27.26 2.63
CA LEU A 517 -18.48 -27.84 2.70
C LEU A 517 -17.99 -28.19 1.31
N PHE A 518 -16.78 -27.77 0.94
CA PHE A 518 -16.08 -28.19 -0.26
C PHE A 518 -14.58 -28.02 -0.11
N THR A 519 -13.81 -28.68 -0.99
CA THR A 519 -12.36 -28.53 -1.04
C THR A 519 -11.99 -27.61 -2.22
N ALA A 520 -11.38 -26.48 -1.93
CA ALA A 520 -10.78 -25.60 -2.93
C ALA A 520 -9.36 -26.10 -3.24
N ASP A 521 -9.24 -27.00 -4.20
CA ASP A 521 -7.96 -27.49 -4.74
C ASP A 521 -7.71 -26.77 -6.07
N THR A 522 -6.62 -26.05 -6.17
CA THR A 522 -6.27 -25.28 -7.38
C THR A 522 -6.11 -26.17 -8.63
N PHE A 523 -6.05 -27.49 -8.50
CA PHE A 523 -5.92 -28.46 -9.58
C PHE A 523 -7.02 -29.54 -9.61
N ALA A 524 -8.14 -29.31 -8.92
CA ALA A 524 -9.26 -30.25 -8.94
C ALA A 524 -9.99 -30.33 -10.29
N LEU A 525 -9.90 -29.27 -11.09
CA LEU A 525 -10.54 -29.17 -12.41
C LEU A 525 -9.52 -29.36 -13.53
N LYS A 526 -10.01 -29.42 -14.76
CA LYS A 526 -9.17 -29.59 -15.97
C LYS A 526 -8.08 -28.49 -16.10
N HIS A 527 -8.37 -27.28 -15.63
CA HIS A 527 -7.46 -26.15 -15.64
C HIS A 527 -7.23 -25.65 -14.22
N PRO A 528 -6.07 -25.04 -13.93
CA PRO A 528 -5.83 -24.42 -12.62
C PRO A 528 -6.94 -23.42 -12.27
N CYS A 529 -7.44 -23.52 -11.04
CA CYS A 529 -8.56 -22.72 -10.57
C CYS A 529 -8.20 -22.04 -9.22
N MET A 530 -8.25 -20.73 -9.20
CA MET A 530 -8.02 -19.91 -7.99
C MET A 530 -9.27 -19.09 -7.63
N VAL A 531 -10.31 -19.17 -8.43
CA VAL A 531 -11.56 -18.42 -8.27
C VAL A 531 -12.74 -19.37 -8.27
N TYR A 532 -13.64 -19.22 -7.33
CA TYR A 532 -14.83 -20.04 -7.20
C TYR A 532 -16.07 -19.14 -7.11
N GLU A 533 -17.10 -19.49 -7.84
CA GLU A 533 -18.43 -18.89 -7.73
C GLU A 533 -19.35 -19.85 -6.97
N ILE A 534 -20.03 -19.34 -5.94
CA ILE A 534 -21.04 -20.08 -5.18
C ILE A 534 -22.37 -19.41 -5.44
N VAL A 535 -23.35 -20.17 -5.95
CA VAL A 535 -24.67 -19.65 -6.32
C VAL A 535 -25.77 -20.53 -5.74
N ARG A 536 -26.89 -19.89 -5.35
CA ARG A 536 -28.11 -20.53 -4.90
C ARG A 536 -29.34 -19.74 -5.31
#